data_8c876a754e1198c417109b74b98da367
#
_entry.id   8c876a754e1198c417109b74b98da367
#
_cell.length_a   1.000
_cell.length_b   1.000
_cell.length_c   1.000
_cell.angle_alpha   90.00
_cell.angle_beta   90.00
_cell.angle_gamma   90.00
#
_symmetry.space_group_name_H-M   'P 1'
#
loop_
_entity.id
_entity.type
_entity.pdbx_description
1 polymer ?
#
loop_
_entity_poly.entity_id
_entity_poly.type
_entity_poly.pdbx_seq_one_letter_code
_entity_poly.pdbx_strand_id
1 'polypeptide(L)'
;GGGEAGSVSSLGYTQSSIEDMAKYVPQEKLIQGLPFYTRIWTLNGTETMSKAVGMREARNYADSNGLTITWDDATCQNFAELVKESNTYQIWLEDAESISAKLGVCRNYNIAGLSFWKIGMETPDVWPVIAEYAQE
;
A
#
# COMPACT_ATOMS: atom_id res chain seq x y z
N GLY A 1 2.72 3.38 17.93
CA GLY A 1 2.94 4.80 17.92
C GLY A 1 1.68 5.54 17.53
N GLY A 2 1.32 6.55 18.30
CA GLY A 2 0.14 7.35 18.03
C GLY A 2 0.38 8.29 16.85
N GLY A 3 -0.34 8.07 15.80
CA GLY A 3 -0.44 8.92 14.63
C GLY A 3 -1.84 8.82 14.07
N GLU A 4 -2.17 9.64 13.10
CA GLU A 4 -3.45 9.53 12.41
C GLU A 4 -3.49 8.25 11.57
N ALA A 5 -4.65 7.60 11.51
CA ALA A 5 -4.87 6.46 10.65
C ALA A 5 -4.75 6.89 9.18
N GLY A 6 -4.04 6.11 8.40
CA GLY A 6 -3.82 6.42 7.00
C GLY A 6 -3.12 5.30 6.25
N SER A 7 -3.02 5.47 4.94
CA SER A 7 -2.29 4.56 4.06
C SER A 7 -0.80 4.55 4.40
N VAL A 8 -0.18 3.38 4.34
CA VAL A 8 1.28 3.23 4.47
C VAL A 8 1.98 3.84 3.25
N SER A 9 1.44 3.60 2.06
CA SER A 9 2.03 4.06 0.80
C SER A 9 0.94 4.28 -0.24
N SER A 10 0.38 5.48 -0.25
CA SER A 10 -0.59 5.88 -1.27
C SER A 10 0.08 6.04 -2.64
N LEU A 11 -0.74 6.10 -3.70
CA LEU A 11 -0.23 6.40 -5.04
C LEU A 11 0.48 7.76 -5.07
N GLY A 12 -0.11 8.77 -4.44
CA GLY A 12 0.49 10.11 -4.36
C GLY A 12 1.82 10.11 -3.63
N TYR A 13 1.93 9.34 -2.56
CA TYR A 13 3.20 9.18 -1.84
C TYR A 13 4.28 8.54 -2.73
N THR A 14 3.93 7.52 -3.50
CA THR A 14 4.87 6.87 -4.44
C THR A 14 5.37 7.87 -5.47
N GLN A 15 4.48 8.64 -6.06
CA GLN A 15 4.85 9.67 -7.03
C GLN A 15 5.75 10.74 -6.42
N SER A 16 5.34 11.32 -5.29
CA SER A 16 6.12 12.34 -4.59
C SER A 16 7.50 11.84 -4.19
N SER A 17 7.59 10.58 -3.78
CA SER A 17 8.85 9.96 -3.38
C SER A 17 9.85 9.92 -4.54
N ILE A 18 9.40 9.53 -5.74
CA ILE A 18 10.24 9.54 -6.95
C ILE A 18 10.66 10.97 -7.30
N GLU A 19 9.71 11.89 -7.33
CA GLU A 19 9.96 13.28 -7.69
C GLU A 19 10.92 13.98 -6.74
N ASP A 20 10.77 13.72 -5.43
CA ASP A 20 11.67 14.29 -4.42
C ASP A 20 13.09 13.74 -4.56
N MET A 21 13.25 12.46 -4.74
CA MET A 21 14.57 11.85 -4.92
C MET A 21 15.23 12.28 -6.22
N ALA A 22 14.45 12.48 -7.29
CA ALA A 22 14.96 12.93 -8.57
C ALA A 22 15.57 14.33 -8.55
N LYS A 23 15.30 15.13 -7.51
CA LYS A 23 15.95 16.42 -7.29
C LYS A 23 17.43 16.29 -6.92
N TYR A 24 17.83 15.15 -6.35
CA TYR A 24 19.17 14.93 -5.81
C TYR A 24 19.96 13.86 -6.56
N VAL A 25 19.28 12.93 -7.21
CA VAL A 25 19.88 11.76 -7.87
C VAL A 25 19.27 11.60 -9.25
N PRO A 26 20.07 11.30 -10.32
CA PRO A 26 19.51 11.00 -11.65
C PRO A 26 18.48 9.86 -11.58
N GLN A 27 17.38 10.00 -12.31
CA GLN A 27 16.29 9.01 -12.30
C GLN A 27 16.80 7.60 -12.62
N GLU A 28 17.67 7.45 -13.58
CA GLU A 28 18.24 6.16 -14.00
C GLU A 28 19.08 5.46 -12.92
N LYS A 29 19.30 6.10 -11.79
CA LYS A 29 19.97 5.53 -10.61
C LYS A 29 19.01 5.28 -9.44
N LEU A 30 17.72 5.63 -9.59
CA LEU A 30 16.73 5.46 -8.52
C LEU A 30 16.14 4.06 -8.50
N ILE A 31 15.96 3.53 -7.30
CA ILE A 31 15.19 2.33 -7.04
C ILE A 31 14.01 2.73 -6.16
N GLN A 32 12.79 2.49 -6.64
CA GLN A 32 11.59 2.79 -5.86
C GLN A 32 11.18 1.57 -5.05
N GLY A 33 11.01 1.76 -3.75
CA GLY A 33 10.50 0.74 -2.84
C GLY A 33 8.98 0.72 -2.83
N LEU A 34 8.38 -0.46 -2.95
CA LEU A 34 6.95 -0.68 -2.81
C LEU A 34 6.70 -1.70 -1.69
N PRO A 35 5.72 -1.46 -0.81
CA PRO A 35 5.45 -2.38 0.28
C PRO A 35 4.53 -3.54 -0.14
N PHE A 36 4.79 -4.73 0.42
CA PHE A 36 3.84 -5.84 0.44
C PHE A 36 3.14 -5.95 1.79
N TYR A 37 3.10 -4.85 2.53
CA TYR A 37 2.46 -4.79 3.83
C TYR A 37 1.60 -3.53 3.95
N THR A 38 0.72 -3.55 4.92
CA THR A 38 -0.08 -2.41 5.33
C THR A 38 -0.21 -2.38 6.85
N ARG A 39 -1.10 -1.60 7.37
CA ARG A 39 -1.39 -1.54 8.80
C ARG A 39 -2.89 -1.69 9.05
N ILE A 40 -3.22 -2.45 10.05
CA ILE A 40 -4.57 -2.48 10.61
C ILE A 40 -4.61 -1.41 11.68
N TRP A 41 -5.49 -0.43 11.48
CA TRP A 41 -5.70 0.66 12.42
C TRP A 41 -6.90 0.38 13.30
N THR A 42 -6.76 0.66 14.59
CA THR A 42 -7.84 0.58 15.57
C THR A 42 -7.96 1.94 16.24
N LEU A 43 -9.12 2.57 16.06
CA LEU A 43 -9.44 3.86 16.67
C LEU A 43 -10.48 3.63 17.76
N ASN A 44 -10.15 4.06 18.98
CA ASN A 44 -11.02 3.97 20.15
C ASN A 44 -11.02 5.32 20.87
N GLY A 45 -12.06 6.13 20.64
CA GLY A 45 -12.11 7.47 21.21
C GLY A 45 -10.91 8.30 20.80
N THR A 46 -10.07 8.63 21.77
CA THR A 46 -8.85 9.43 21.54
C THR A 46 -7.61 8.58 21.26
N GLU A 47 -7.72 7.27 21.40
CA GLU A 47 -6.59 6.35 21.19
C GLU A 47 -6.58 5.81 19.78
N THR A 48 -5.40 5.82 19.15
CA THR A 48 -5.16 5.23 17.85
C THR A 48 -4.01 4.24 17.97
N MET A 49 -4.26 2.99 17.60
CA MET A 49 -3.27 1.93 17.58
C MET A 49 -3.16 1.36 16.17
N SER A 50 -2.02 0.78 15.85
CA SER A 50 -1.86 0.10 14.57
C SER A 50 -0.91 -1.08 14.67
N LYS A 51 -1.14 -2.07 13.79
CA LYS A 51 -0.31 -3.27 13.65
C LYS A 51 0.04 -3.44 12.18
N ALA A 52 1.33 -3.61 11.87
CA ALA A 52 1.77 -3.93 10.52
C ALA A 52 1.44 -5.38 10.18
N VAL A 53 0.92 -5.61 8.98
CA VAL A 53 0.52 -6.94 8.48
C VAL A 53 0.84 -7.05 6.99
N GLY A 54 1.15 -8.26 6.52
CA GLY A 54 1.32 -8.52 5.08
C GLY A 54 -0.01 -8.49 4.33
N MET A 55 0.07 -8.54 3.00
CA MET A 55 -1.10 -8.48 2.12
C MET A 55 -2.11 -9.58 2.40
N ARG A 56 -1.64 -10.81 2.57
CA ARG A 56 -2.50 -11.97 2.84
C ARG A 56 -3.19 -11.84 4.20
N GLU A 57 -2.44 -11.48 5.23
CA GLU A 57 -2.97 -11.31 6.58
C GLU A 57 -4.02 -10.20 6.63
N ALA A 58 -3.75 -9.07 5.96
CA ALA A 58 -4.69 -7.94 5.91
C ALA A 58 -6.00 -8.34 5.23
N ARG A 59 -5.92 -9.04 4.09
CA ARG A 59 -7.11 -9.49 3.37
C ARG A 59 -7.91 -10.51 4.18
N ASN A 60 -7.24 -11.48 4.78
CA ASN A 60 -7.89 -12.46 5.64
C ASN A 60 -8.55 -11.79 6.84
N TYR A 61 -7.92 -10.78 7.43
CA TYR A 61 -8.50 -10.03 8.54
C TYR A 61 -9.78 -9.31 8.11
N ALA A 62 -9.76 -8.63 6.97
CA ALA A 62 -10.94 -7.93 6.44
C ALA A 62 -12.08 -8.91 6.17
N ASP A 63 -11.80 -10.02 5.50
CA ASP A 63 -12.81 -11.02 5.14
C ASP A 63 -13.36 -11.73 6.39
N SER A 64 -12.50 -12.11 7.33
CA SER A 64 -12.90 -12.87 8.53
C SER A 64 -13.67 -12.02 9.55
N ASN A 65 -13.44 -10.71 9.56
CA ASN A 65 -14.11 -9.79 10.51
C ASN A 65 -15.23 -8.98 9.89
N GLY A 66 -15.57 -9.24 8.63
CA GLY A 66 -16.70 -8.59 7.96
C GLY A 66 -16.50 -7.12 7.66
N LEU A 67 -15.26 -6.67 7.43
CA LEU A 67 -14.99 -5.31 7.01
C LEU A 67 -15.55 -5.07 5.61
N THR A 68 -16.19 -3.92 5.42
CA THR A 68 -16.66 -3.49 4.10
C THR A 68 -15.49 -2.94 3.30
N ILE A 69 -15.27 -3.48 2.10
CA ILE A 69 -14.19 -3.07 1.21
C ILE A 69 -14.75 -2.18 0.11
N THR A 70 -14.18 -0.99 -0.05
CA THR A 70 -14.52 -0.03 -1.10
C THR A 70 -13.24 0.55 -1.70
N TRP A 71 -13.30 0.95 -2.97
CA TRP A 71 -12.16 1.62 -3.60
C TRP A 71 -12.03 3.05 -3.09
N ASP A 72 -10.82 3.43 -2.71
CA ASP A 72 -10.47 4.79 -2.29
C ASP A 72 -9.66 5.48 -3.39
N ASP A 73 -10.29 6.38 -4.12
CA ASP A 73 -9.65 7.12 -5.20
C ASP A 73 -8.51 8.02 -4.72
N ALA A 74 -8.59 8.51 -3.48
CA ALA A 74 -7.57 9.42 -2.94
C ALA A 74 -6.22 8.73 -2.77
N THR A 75 -6.22 7.46 -2.38
CA THR A 75 -4.98 6.67 -2.20
C THR A 75 -4.72 5.70 -3.34
N CYS A 76 -5.71 5.45 -4.20
CA CYS A 76 -5.73 4.39 -5.21
C CYS A 76 -5.50 3.01 -4.57
N GLN A 77 -6.24 2.75 -3.50
CA GLN A 77 -6.22 1.50 -2.76
C GLN A 77 -7.64 1.05 -2.41
N ASN A 78 -7.82 -0.26 -2.23
CA ASN A 78 -9.02 -0.77 -1.59
C ASN A 78 -8.97 -0.42 -0.10
N PHE A 79 -10.05 0.16 0.41
CA PHE A 79 -10.19 0.57 1.80
C PHE A 79 -11.20 -0.34 2.50
N ALA A 80 -10.80 -0.90 3.63
CA ALA A 80 -11.65 -1.77 4.43
C ALA A 80 -11.97 -1.11 5.77
N GLU A 81 -13.24 -1.09 6.16
CA GLU A 81 -13.67 -0.47 7.42
C GLU A 81 -14.75 -1.27 8.12
N LEU A 82 -14.71 -1.26 9.44
CA LEU A 82 -15.76 -1.75 10.31
C LEU A 82 -15.87 -0.86 11.54
N VAL A 83 -17.07 -0.41 11.85
CA VAL A 83 -17.36 0.22 13.14
C VAL A 83 -18.11 -0.81 13.99
N LYS A 84 -17.53 -1.15 15.13
CA LYS A 84 -18.09 -2.14 16.06
C LYS A 84 -17.93 -1.66 17.49
N GLU A 85 -19.06 -1.45 18.18
CA GLU A 85 -19.08 -0.88 19.53
C GLU A 85 -18.38 0.49 19.54
N SER A 86 -17.35 0.66 20.37
CA SER A 86 -16.58 1.91 20.47
C SER A 86 -15.34 1.94 19.58
N ASN A 87 -15.10 0.88 18.80
CA ASN A 87 -13.92 0.77 17.96
C ASN A 87 -14.24 0.96 16.49
N THR A 88 -13.35 1.63 15.78
CA THR A 88 -13.33 1.68 14.31
C THR A 88 -12.06 1.01 13.83
N TYR A 89 -12.21 0.06 12.90
CA TYR A 89 -11.11 -0.66 12.28
C TYR A 89 -10.97 -0.20 10.84
N GLN A 90 -9.75 0.16 10.43
CA GLN A 90 -9.48 0.68 9.09
C GLN A 90 -8.21 0.04 8.52
N ILE A 91 -8.28 -0.35 7.26
CA ILE A 91 -7.14 -0.88 6.52
C ILE A 91 -7.16 -0.28 5.12
N TRP A 92 -6.07 0.36 4.71
CA TRP A 92 -5.80 0.64 3.29
C TRP A 92 -5.04 -0.56 2.75
N LEU A 93 -5.74 -1.42 2.00
CA LEU A 93 -5.19 -2.68 1.53
C LEU A 93 -4.11 -2.44 0.46
N GLU A 94 -2.98 -3.13 0.62
CA GLU A 94 -2.04 -3.30 -0.45
C GLU A 94 -2.37 -4.61 -1.16
N ASP A 95 -2.59 -4.56 -2.47
CA ASP A 95 -3.03 -5.69 -3.27
C ASP A 95 -2.58 -5.55 -4.72
N ALA A 96 -2.99 -6.47 -5.58
CA ALA A 96 -2.62 -6.42 -7.00
C ALA A 96 -3.09 -5.14 -7.69
N GLU A 97 -4.26 -4.62 -7.31
CA GLU A 97 -4.81 -3.38 -7.89
C GLU A 97 -3.97 -2.16 -7.50
N SER A 98 -3.62 -2.02 -6.23
CA SER A 98 -2.81 -0.89 -5.76
C SER A 98 -1.37 -0.97 -6.28
N ILE A 99 -0.79 -2.16 -6.34
CA ILE A 99 0.53 -2.37 -6.94
C ILE A 99 0.49 -2.02 -8.43
N SER A 100 -0.52 -2.45 -9.17
CA SER A 100 -0.69 -2.09 -10.58
C SER A 100 -0.76 -0.57 -10.79
N ALA A 101 -1.51 0.14 -9.96
CA ALA A 101 -1.60 1.60 -10.02
C ALA A 101 -0.24 2.26 -9.76
N LYS A 102 0.50 1.80 -8.77
CA LYS A 102 1.84 2.32 -8.45
C LYS A 102 2.85 2.05 -9.56
N LEU A 103 2.80 0.87 -10.18
CA LEU A 103 3.63 0.56 -11.33
C LEU A 103 3.29 1.46 -12.53
N GLY A 104 2.02 1.80 -12.70
CA GLY A 104 1.59 2.77 -13.70
C GLY A 104 2.25 4.14 -13.52
N VAL A 105 2.38 4.60 -12.28
CA VAL A 105 3.15 5.82 -11.96
C VAL A 105 4.63 5.65 -12.27
N CYS A 106 5.22 4.54 -11.84
CA CYS A 106 6.65 4.27 -12.06
C CYS A 106 7.03 4.26 -13.55
N ARG A 107 6.12 3.82 -14.44
CA ARG A 107 6.34 3.83 -15.89
C ARG A 107 6.55 5.24 -16.46
N ASN A 108 6.09 6.28 -15.78
CA ASN A 108 6.24 7.66 -16.21
C ASN A 108 7.64 8.23 -15.93
N TYR A 109 8.48 7.44 -15.25
CA TYR A 109 9.83 7.85 -14.85
C TYR A 109 10.84 6.82 -15.37
N ASN A 110 12.05 7.28 -15.66
CA ASN A 110 13.13 6.43 -16.13
C ASN A 110 13.98 5.91 -14.93
N ILE A 111 13.34 5.23 -13.99
CA ILE A 111 14.00 4.71 -12.80
C ILE A 111 14.74 3.40 -13.09
N ALA A 112 15.80 3.13 -12.31
CA ALA A 112 16.64 1.95 -12.48
C ALA A 112 15.92 0.65 -12.15
N GLY A 113 15.00 0.66 -11.18
CA GLY A 113 14.30 -0.55 -10.76
C GLY A 113 13.39 -0.35 -9.58
N LEU A 114 12.86 -1.46 -9.11
CA LEU A 114 11.94 -1.56 -7.99
C LEU A 114 12.51 -2.47 -6.91
N SER A 115 12.14 -2.19 -5.67
CA SER A 115 12.36 -3.11 -4.56
C SER A 115 11.04 -3.33 -3.83
N PHE A 116 10.89 -4.51 -3.22
CA PHE A 116 9.66 -4.85 -2.51
C PHE A 116 9.98 -5.33 -1.10
N TRP A 117 9.25 -4.84 -0.13
CA TRP A 117 9.36 -5.29 1.25
C TRP A 117 8.07 -5.94 1.70
N LYS A 118 8.11 -7.20 2.05
CA LYS A 118 9.17 -8.19 1.77
C LYS A 118 8.53 -9.45 1.19
N ILE A 119 9.31 -10.20 0.49
CA ILE A 119 8.91 -11.48 -0.09
C ILE A 119 8.40 -12.41 1.04
N GLY A 120 7.25 -13.04 0.81
CA GLY A 120 6.51 -13.83 1.77
C GLY A 120 5.30 -13.13 2.35
N MET A 121 5.20 -11.79 2.19
CA MET A 121 4.04 -11.00 2.62
C MET A 121 3.01 -10.79 1.50
N GLU A 122 3.41 -11.01 0.25
CA GLU A 122 2.55 -10.79 -0.91
C GLU A 122 1.47 -11.86 -1.08
N THR A 123 0.44 -11.49 -1.83
CA THR A 123 -0.47 -12.47 -2.43
C THR A 123 0.05 -12.82 -3.82
N PRO A 124 -0.14 -14.07 -4.32
CA PRO A 124 0.47 -14.52 -5.58
C PRO A 124 0.06 -13.70 -6.81
N ASP A 125 -1.08 -13.05 -6.79
CA ASP A 125 -1.63 -12.27 -7.91
C ASP A 125 -0.85 -10.98 -8.22
N VAL A 126 0.09 -10.57 -7.36
CA VAL A 126 0.97 -9.43 -7.64
C VAL A 126 2.04 -9.77 -8.67
N TRP A 127 2.45 -11.03 -8.79
CA TRP A 127 3.57 -11.43 -9.64
C TRP A 127 3.31 -11.24 -11.14
N PRO A 128 2.13 -11.58 -11.69
CA PRO A 128 1.83 -11.25 -13.08
C PRO A 128 1.88 -9.75 -13.37
N VAL A 129 1.41 -8.93 -12.44
CA VAL A 129 1.42 -7.47 -12.55
C VAL A 129 2.84 -6.93 -12.60
N ILE A 130 3.71 -7.43 -11.71
CA ILE A 130 5.11 -7.03 -11.66
C ILE A 130 5.87 -7.52 -12.90
N ALA A 131 5.60 -8.75 -13.35
CA ALA A 131 6.22 -9.31 -14.55
C ALA A 131 5.87 -8.51 -15.81
N GLU A 132 4.64 -8.05 -15.94
CA GLU A 132 4.22 -7.18 -17.04
C GLU A 132 5.00 -5.87 -17.05
N TYR A 133 5.17 -5.24 -15.91
CA TYR A 133 6.00 -4.03 -15.78
C TYR A 133 7.46 -4.30 -16.20
N ALA A 134 8.04 -5.41 -15.79
CA ALA A 134 9.43 -5.74 -16.08
C ALA A 134 9.72 -6.05 -17.56
N GLN A 135 8.69 -6.33 -18.36
CA GLN A 135 8.82 -6.63 -19.81
C GLN A 135 8.76 -5.38 -20.70
N GLU A 136 8.52 -4.22 -20.12
CA GLU A 136 8.40 -2.95 -20.87
C GLU A 136 9.72 -2.21 -21.09
#